data_b25314ca09f443e3a9f2576d5b06ac0e
#
_entry.id   b25314ca09f443e3a9f2576d5b06ac0e
#
_cell.length_a   1.000
_cell.length_b   1.000
_cell.length_c   1.000
_cell.angle_alpha   90.00
_cell.angle_beta   90.00
_cell.angle_gamma   90.00
#
_symmetry.space_group_name_H-M   'P 1'
#
loop_
_entity.id
_entity.type
_entity.pdbx_description
1 polymer ?
#
loop_
_entity_poly.entity_id
_entity_poly.type
_entity_poly.pdbx_seq_one_letter_code
_entity_poly.pdbx_strand_id
1 'polypeptide(L)'
;MFGFQRVGDLAWAAGDSRARGFMLGGTAGRTTLNGEGLQHEDGHSHILAGTIPNCISYDPTFQHEVAVIVHHGLQRMYRDQEDVYFYITLMNENYSHPDMPDGVEDGIIRGLYRFREAAQPAERHVNLMGSGTILVQAIKAADMLEADFGVTADIWSATSFNELARDGQDAARWNRLNPLEAPRVPYVTQALSGAKGPF
;
A
#
# COMPACT_ATOMS: atom_id res chain seq x y z
N MET A 1 2.46 11.40 17.38
CA MET A 1 1.72 10.17 17.72
C MET A 1 2.66 8.98 17.58
N PHE A 2 2.58 8.01 18.44
CA PHE A 2 3.54 6.90 18.42
C PHE A 2 3.00 5.66 17.68
N GLY A 3 1.98 5.84 16.84
CA GLY A 3 1.40 4.79 16.03
C GLY A 3 1.01 3.53 16.82
N PHE A 4 1.15 2.40 16.21
CA PHE A 4 0.86 1.08 16.81
C PHE A 4 1.64 0.78 18.10
N GLN A 5 2.81 1.37 18.28
CA GLN A 5 3.64 1.14 19.48
C GLN A 5 2.90 1.47 20.80
N ARG A 6 1.97 2.42 20.75
CA ARG A 6 1.22 2.85 21.94
C ARG A 6 -0.13 2.18 22.12
N VAL A 7 -0.64 1.55 21.09
CA VAL A 7 -1.99 0.93 21.09
C VAL A 7 -1.96 -0.54 20.69
N GLY A 8 -0.78 -1.16 20.64
CA GLY A 8 -0.62 -2.53 20.18
C GLY A 8 -1.52 -3.52 20.89
N ASP A 9 -1.55 -3.50 22.24
CA ASP A 9 -2.42 -4.38 23.03
C ASP A 9 -3.91 -4.14 22.77
N LEU A 10 -4.31 -2.87 22.56
CA LEU A 10 -5.69 -2.53 22.21
C LEU A 10 -6.04 -2.98 20.79
N ALA A 11 -5.08 -2.92 19.86
CA ALA A 11 -5.27 -3.44 18.51
C ALA A 11 -5.46 -4.97 18.52
N TRP A 12 -4.67 -5.70 19.32
CA TRP A 12 -4.88 -7.13 19.53
C TRP A 12 -6.23 -7.42 20.19
N ALA A 13 -6.61 -6.67 21.22
CA ALA A 13 -7.91 -6.81 21.87
C ALA A 13 -9.07 -6.53 20.91
N ALA A 14 -8.93 -5.58 19.98
CA ALA A 14 -9.90 -5.34 18.92
C ALA A 14 -10.04 -6.56 17.99
N GLY A 15 -8.91 -7.17 17.62
CA GLY A 15 -8.90 -8.41 16.85
C GLY A 15 -9.58 -9.57 17.56
N ASP A 16 -9.23 -9.82 18.80
CA ASP A 16 -9.79 -10.91 19.62
C ASP A 16 -11.30 -10.75 19.86
N SER A 17 -11.75 -9.51 20.05
CA SER A 17 -13.18 -9.21 20.24
C SER A 17 -13.97 -9.17 18.93
N ARG A 18 -13.34 -9.43 17.79
CA ARG A 18 -13.92 -9.32 16.44
C ARG A 18 -14.54 -7.95 16.17
N ALA A 19 -13.86 -6.91 16.65
CA ALA A 19 -14.28 -5.54 16.39
C ALA A 19 -14.24 -5.25 14.89
N ARG A 20 -15.17 -4.45 14.42
CA ARG A 20 -15.26 -4.00 13.02
C ARG A 20 -15.12 -2.49 12.97
N GLY A 21 -14.24 -2.01 12.14
CA GLY A 21 -14.04 -0.57 12.00
C GLY A 21 -12.70 -0.23 11.36
N PHE A 22 -12.40 1.06 11.38
CA PHE A 22 -11.19 1.61 10.83
C PHE A 22 -10.37 2.27 11.94
N MET A 23 -9.17 1.76 12.16
CA MET A 23 -8.17 2.43 12.98
C MET A 23 -7.38 3.35 12.07
N LEU A 24 -7.39 4.66 12.34
CA LEU A 24 -6.73 5.65 11.51
C LEU A 24 -5.42 6.11 12.16
N GLY A 25 -4.31 5.83 11.49
CA GLY A 25 -2.99 6.31 11.85
C GLY A 25 -2.77 7.74 11.33
N GLY A 26 -3.33 8.73 12.00
CA GLY A 26 -3.15 10.14 11.63
C GLY A 26 -1.69 10.59 11.83
N THR A 27 -1.27 11.60 11.07
CA THR A 27 0.10 12.14 11.08
C THR A 27 1.20 11.12 10.74
N ALA A 28 0.88 10.17 9.85
CA ALA A 28 1.85 9.19 9.38
C ALA A 28 2.83 9.74 8.33
N GLY A 29 2.81 11.05 8.08
CA GLY A 29 3.64 11.72 7.09
C GLY A 29 5.11 11.70 7.45
N ARG A 30 5.86 10.78 6.91
CA ARG A 30 7.31 10.64 7.10
C ARG A 30 8.10 11.86 6.62
N THR A 31 7.52 12.66 5.74
CA THR A 31 8.13 13.88 5.18
C THR A 31 7.76 15.16 5.93
N THR A 32 6.78 15.13 6.83
CA THR A 32 6.22 16.30 7.52
C THR A 32 6.53 16.35 9.01
N LEU A 33 7.27 15.36 9.52
CA LEU A 33 7.64 15.23 10.93
C LEU A 33 9.11 15.52 11.19
N ASN A 34 9.74 16.28 10.33
CA ASN A 34 11.14 16.67 10.46
C ASN A 34 11.40 17.41 11.78
N GLY A 35 12.41 16.97 12.52
CA GLY A 35 12.79 17.56 13.79
C GLY A 35 12.06 17.03 15.02
N GLU A 36 11.11 16.12 14.87
CA GLU A 36 10.35 15.56 15.99
C GLU A 36 10.99 14.31 16.63
N GLY A 37 12.05 13.80 16.08
CA GLY A 37 12.74 12.60 16.57
C GLY A 37 12.07 11.30 16.12
N LEU A 38 12.83 10.20 16.21
CA LEU A 38 12.46 8.87 15.68
C LEU A 38 11.13 8.32 16.22
N GLN A 39 10.78 8.63 17.47
CA GLN A 39 9.55 8.11 18.08
C GLN A 39 8.27 8.67 17.45
N HIS A 40 8.34 9.75 16.71
CA HIS A 40 7.21 10.34 15.99
C HIS A 40 7.17 9.95 14.51
N GLU A 41 8.28 9.45 13.98
CA GLU A 41 8.36 9.00 12.61
C GLU A 41 7.79 7.58 12.48
N ASP A 42 6.72 7.43 11.71
CA ASP A 42 6.07 6.12 11.54
C ASP A 42 6.86 5.26 10.56
N GLY A 43 7.60 4.29 11.10
CA GLY A 43 8.30 3.28 10.29
C GLY A 43 7.91 1.85 10.61
N HIS A 44 7.10 1.61 11.65
CA HIS A 44 6.84 0.27 12.18
C HIS A 44 5.37 -0.10 12.30
N SER A 45 4.44 0.86 12.19
CA SER A 45 3.02 0.61 12.43
C SER A 45 2.46 -0.49 11.52
N HIS A 46 2.79 -0.50 10.24
CA HIS A 46 2.34 -1.55 9.32
C HIS A 46 2.97 -2.90 9.60
N ILE A 47 4.24 -2.95 10.04
CA ILE A 47 4.89 -4.20 10.45
C ILE A 47 4.15 -4.80 11.65
N LEU A 48 3.81 -3.97 12.65
CA LEU A 48 3.06 -4.41 13.83
C LEU A 48 1.63 -4.81 13.46
N ALA A 49 0.93 -4.04 12.64
CA ALA A 49 -0.41 -4.38 12.14
C ALA A 49 -0.41 -5.74 11.41
N GLY A 50 0.61 -6.02 10.61
CA GLY A 50 0.76 -7.27 9.89
C GLY A 50 0.93 -8.52 10.77
N THR A 51 1.24 -8.35 12.06
CA THR A 51 1.31 -9.47 13.01
C THR A 51 -0.07 -9.92 13.50
N ILE A 52 -1.10 -9.08 13.36
CA ILE A 52 -2.47 -9.37 13.82
C ILE A 52 -3.24 -10.02 12.66
N PRO A 53 -3.73 -11.27 12.81
CA PRO A 53 -4.26 -12.04 11.68
C PRO A 53 -5.44 -11.41 10.94
N ASN A 54 -6.32 -10.72 11.66
CA ASN A 54 -7.53 -10.09 11.13
C ASN A 54 -7.42 -8.55 10.99
N CYS A 55 -6.23 -7.98 11.11
CA CYS A 55 -5.95 -6.58 10.82
C CYS A 55 -5.48 -6.43 9.37
N ILE A 56 -6.25 -5.71 8.57
CA ILE A 56 -5.91 -5.39 7.18
C ILE A 56 -5.34 -3.98 7.14
N SER A 57 -4.13 -3.80 6.62
CA SER A 57 -3.48 -2.49 6.75
C SER A 57 -3.08 -1.90 5.40
N TYR A 58 -3.28 -0.58 5.26
CA TYR A 58 -3.00 0.18 4.05
C TYR A 58 -2.27 1.50 4.36
N ASP A 59 -1.39 1.89 3.45
CA ASP A 59 -0.64 3.15 3.46
C ASP A 59 -0.93 3.95 2.17
N PRO A 60 -2.17 4.46 2.01
CA PRO A 60 -2.57 5.18 0.80
C PRO A 60 -1.90 6.55 0.70
N THR A 61 -1.70 7.02 -0.53
CA THR A 61 -1.20 8.35 -0.85
C THR A 61 -2.33 9.32 -1.15
N PHE A 62 -3.28 8.92 -1.99
CA PHE A 62 -4.31 9.79 -2.53
C PHE A 62 -5.70 9.50 -1.96
N GLN A 63 -6.57 10.53 -2.00
CA GLN A 63 -7.94 10.42 -1.50
C GLN A 63 -8.76 9.31 -2.18
N HIS A 64 -8.55 9.07 -3.49
CA HIS A 64 -9.25 8.02 -4.21
C HIS A 64 -8.84 6.63 -3.69
N GLU A 65 -7.58 6.42 -3.33
CA GLU A 65 -7.13 5.18 -2.70
C GLU A 65 -7.83 4.97 -1.35
N VAL A 66 -7.90 6.02 -0.52
CA VAL A 66 -8.62 5.97 0.77
C VAL A 66 -10.10 5.62 0.54
N ALA A 67 -10.75 6.26 -0.43
CA ALA A 67 -12.16 6.02 -0.73
C ALA A 67 -12.43 4.56 -1.15
N VAL A 68 -11.61 4.02 -2.04
CA VAL A 68 -11.68 2.62 -2.50
C VAL A 68 -11.47 1.65 -1.33
N ILE A 69 -10.43 1.88 -0.51
CA ILE A 69 -10.10 1.03 0.64
C ILE A 69 -11.24 1.06 1.69
N VAL A 70 -11.76 2.25 2.02
CA VAL A 70 -12.86 2.38 2.98
C VAL A 70 -14.13 1.71 2.44
N HIS A 71 -14.48 1.92 1.16
CA HIS A 71 -15.64 1.26 0.55
C HIS A 71 -15.50 -0.27 0.60
N HIS A 72 -14.32 -0.80 0.22
CA HIS A 72 -14.03 -2.23 0.30
C HIS A 72 -14.11 -2.76 1.74
N GLY A 73 -13.56 -2.02 2.69
CA GLY A 73 -13.61 -2.39 4.10
C GLY A 73 -15.05 -2.45 4.65
N LEU A 74 -15.90 -1.49 4.27
CA LEU A 74 -17.32 -1.51 4.63
C LEU A 74 -18.04 -2.74 4.04
N GLN A 75 -17.74 -3.09 2.80
CA GLN A 75 -18.28 -4.30 2.18
C GLN A 75 -17.88 -5.56 2.95
N ARG A 76 -16.60 -5.77 3.21
CA ARG A 76 -16.12 -6.94 3.94
C ARG A 76 -16.69 -7.04 5.35
N MET A 77 -16.64 -5.95 6.10
CA MET A 77 -17.06 -5.96 7.51
C MET A 77 -18.56 -6.02 7.72
N TYR A 78 -19.35 -5.30 6.90
CA TYR A 78 -20.78 -5.10 7.19
C TYR A 78 -21.71 -5.79 6.20
N ARG A 79 -21.36 -5.94 4.93
CA ARG A 79 -22.12 -6.73 3.96
C ARG A 79 -21.78 -8.22 4.06
N ASP A 80 -20.48 -8.53 3.99
CA ASP A 80 -20.00 -9.91 3.90
C ASP A 80 -19.75 -10.54 5.29
N GLN A 81 -19.81 -9.73 6.34
CA GLN A 81 -19.69 -10.12 7.75
C GLN A 81 -18.37 -10.81 8.08
N GLU A 82 -17.29 -10.48 7.36
CA GLU A 82 -15.97 -11.01 7.64
C GLU A 82 -15.44 -10.53 9.00
N ASP A 83 -14.64 -11.38 9.64
CA ASP A 83 -13.97 -11.07 10.89
C ASP A 83 -12.65 -10.34 10.60
N VAL A 84 -12.76 -9.09 10.20
CA VAL A 84 -11.62 -8.21 9.90
C VAL A 84 -11.89 -6.80 10.39
N TYR A 85 -10.82 -6.05 10.67
CA TYR A 85 -10.83 -4.61 10.83
C TYR A 85 -9.65 -3.99 10.08
N PHE A 86 -9.67 -2.68 9.88
CA PHE A 86 -8.69 -2.02 9.02
C PHE A 86 -7.81 -1.04 9.82
N TYR A 87 -6.53 -0.99 9.46
CA TYR A 87 -5.61 0.07 9.86
C TYR A 87 -5.18 0.84 8.61
N ILE A 88 -5.42 2.15 8.59
CA ILE A 88 -5.11 3.02 7.45
C ILE A 88 -4.27 4.19 7.96
N THR A 89 -3.08 4.38 7.40
CA THR A 89 -2.28 5.58 7.67
C THR A 89 -2.81 6.76 6.86
N LEU A 90 -2.84 7.92 7.49
CA LEU A 90 -3.29 9.18 6.88
C LEU A 90 -2.22 10.25 7.06
N MET A 91 -2.10 11.10 6.04
CA MET A 91 -1.13 12.18 6.02
C MET A 91 -1.68 13.45 6.69
N ASN A 92 -0.79 14.25 7.26
CA ASN A 92 -1.10 15.56 7.85
C ASN A 92 -0.66 16.72 6.95
N GLU A 93 -0.34 16.45 5.71
CA GLU A 93 0.11 17.44 4.71
C GLU A 93 -0.97 17.61 3.63
N ASN A 94 -1.17 18.86 3.22
CA ASN A 94 -2.02 19.17 2.07
C ASN A 94 -1.21 19.11 0.78
N TYR A 95 -1.64 18.30 -0.16
CA TYR A 95 -1.08 18.19 -1.51
C TYR A 95 -2.19 17.92 -2.54
N SER A 96 -1.86 18.13 -3.82
CA SER A 96 -2.80 17.88 -4.90
C SER A 96 -3.14 16.40 -5.01
N HIS A 97 -4.43 16.13 -5.14
CA HIS A 97 -4.96 14.79 -5.36
C HIS A 97 -5.40 14.67 -6.83
N PRO A 98 -4.71 13.87 -7.64
CA PRO A 98 -5.12 13.62 -9.02
C PRO A 98 -6.40 12.79 -9.08
N ASP A 99 -7.03 12.80 -10.25
CA ASP A 99 -8.12 11.88 -10.54
C ASP A 99 -7.61 10.42 -10.46
N MET A 100 -8.51 9.52 -10.10
CA MET A 100 -8.22 8.10 -10.08
C MET A 100 -8.04 7.59 -11.52
N PRO A 101 -6.96 6.88 -11.83
CA PRO A 101 -6.85 6.19 -13.11
C PRO A 101 -7.97 5.15 -13.28
N ASP A 102 -8.40 4.90 -14.50
CA ASP A 102 -9.47 3.95 -14.77
C ASP A 102 -9.05 2.50 -14.46
N GLY A 103 -9.93 1.75 -13.80
CA GLY A 103 -9.79 0.31 -13.60
C GLY A 103 -8.73 -0.11 -12.60
N VAL A 104 -8.29 0.80 -11.71
CA VAL A 104 -7.22 0.51 -10.72
C VAL A 104 -7.74 0.03 -9.36
N GLU A 105 -9.04 -0.04 -9.17
CA GLU A 105 -9.66 -0.36 -7.86
C GLU A 105 -9.18 -1.70 -7.30
N ASP A 106 -9.13 -2.74 -8.14
CA ASP A 106 -8.63 -4.07 -7.72
C ASP A 106 -7.15 -4.00 -7.30
N GLY A 107 -6.34 -3.25 -8.04
CA GLY A 107 -4.93 -3.05 -7.70
C GLY A 107 -4.73 -2.27 -6.39
N ILE A 108 -5.56 -1.26 -6.13
CA ILE A 108 -5.57 -0.52 -4.87
C ILE A 108 -5.85 -1.46 -3.69
N ILE A 109 -6.85 -2.33 -3.83
CA ILE A 109 -7.26 -3.30 -2.81
C ILE A 109 -6.19 -4.38 -2.61
N ARG A 110 -5.59 -4.87 -3.69
CA ARG A 110 -4.56 -5.91 -3.65
C ARG A 110 -3.16 -5.40 -3.25
N GLY A 111 -3.02 -4.09 -3.09
CA GLY A 111 -1.83 -3.46 -2.52
C GLY A 111 -0.85 -2.85 -3.50
N LEU A 112 -1.03 -2.97 -4.81
CA LEU A 112 -0.15 -2.41 -5.84
C LEU A 112 -0.89 -2.13 -7.14
N TYR A 113 -0.70 -0.94 -7.71
CA TYR A 113 -1.17 -0.63 -9.06
C TYR A 113 -0.24 0.35 -9.76
N ARG A 114 -0.27 0.36 -11.10
CA ARG A 114 0.45 1.35 -11.89
C ARG A 114 -0.35 2.66 -11.89
N PHE A 115 0.19 3.64 -11.18
CA PHE A 115 -0.41 4.97 -11.03
C PHE A 115 -0.21 5.83 -12.29
N ARG A 116 1.01 5.81 -12.87
CA ARG A 116 1.36 6.59 -14.05
C ARG A 116 2.26 5.77 -14.97
N GLU A 117 1.90 5.68 -16.23
CA GLU A 117 2.72 5.11 -17.29
C GLU A 117 3.45 6.23 -18.03
N ALA A 118 4.70 6.01 -18.41
CA ALA A 118 5.44 6.94 -19.27
C ALA A 118 4.79 7.00 -20.65
N ALA A 119 4.42 8.20 -21.11
CA ALA A 119 3.71 8.38 -22.39
C ALA A 119 4.51 7.84 -23.59
N GLN A 120 5.81 8.00 -23.57
CA GLN A 120 6.75 7.48 -24.58
C GLN A 120 8.02 6.99 -23.86
N PRO A 121 8.08 5.70 -23.51
CA PRO A 121 9.27 5.15 -22.84
C PRO A 121 10.54 5.39 -23.68
N ALA A 122 11.55 5.99 -23.04
CA ALA A 122 12.87 6.17 -23.64
C ALA A 122 13.64 4.84 -23.64
N GLU A 123 14.80 4.81 -24.32
CA GLU A 123 15.72 3.66 -24.26
C GLU A 123 16.14 3.36 -22.84
N ARG A 124 16.35 4.41 -22.03
CA ARG A 124 16.58 4.31 -20.57
C ARG A 124 15.25 4.52 -19.86
N HIS A 125 14.76 3.46 -19.24
CA HIS A 125 13.47 3.45 -18.55
C HIS A 125 13.59 2.69 -17.24
N VAL A 126 12.90 3.18 -16.20
CA VAL A 126 12.89 2.60 -14.86
C VAL A 126 11.45 2.52 -14.31
N ASN A 127 11.26 1.70 -13.28
CA ASN A 127 10.02 1.68 -12.52
C ASN A 127 10.28 2.26 -11.14
N LEU A 128 9.50 3.24 -10.72
CA LEU A 128 9.57 3.83 -9.39
C LEU A 128 8.34 3.41 -8.59
N MET A 129 8.58 2.91 -7.40
CA MET A 129 7.51 2.46 -6.50
C MET A 129 7.52 3.28 -5.22
N GLY A 130 6.36 3.69 -4.76
CA GLY A 130 6.20 4.45 -3.52
C GLY A 130 4.93 4.07 -2.77
N SER A 131 4.91 4.35 -1.47
CA SER A 131 3.79 4.14 -0.57
C SER A 131 3.58 5.39 0.28
N GLY A 132 2.34 5.75 0.57
CA GLY A 132 2.02 6.94 1.35
C GLY A 132 2.68 8.21 0.79
N THR A 133 3.20 9.07 1.65
CA THR A 133 3.85 10.35 1.23
C THR A 133 5.06 10.14 0.32
N ILE A 134 5.71 8.99 0.37
CA ILE A 134 6.90 8.71 -0.44
C ILE A 134 6.53 8.61 -1.93
N LEU A 135 5.32 8.19 -2.28
CA LEU A 135 4.88 8.18 -3.68
C LEU A 135 4.92 9.60 -4.30
N VAL A 136 4.57 10.64 -3.55
CA VAL A 136 4.67 12.04 -4.01
C VAL A 136 6.12 12.40 -4.35
N GLN A 137 7.10 11.89 -3.58
CA GLN A 137 8.52 12.10 -3.87
C GLN A 137 8.97 11.27 -5.08
N ALA A 138 8.47 10.04 -5.24
CA ALA A 138 8.76 9.23 -6.42
C ALA A 138 8.24 9.87 -7.71
N ILE A 139 7.06 10.52 -7.67
CA ILE A 139 6.51 11.29 -8.80
C ILE A 139 7.45 12.44 -9.17
N LYS A 140 7.90 13.23 -8.19
CA LYS A 140 8.85 14.33 -8.43
C LYS A 140 10.18 13.82 -8.97
N ALA A 141 10.68 12.71 -8.43
CA ALA A 141 11.92 12.10 -8.91
C ALA A 141 11.80 11.63 -10.36
N ALA A 142 10.66 11.07 -10.77
CA ALA A 142 10.41 10.69 -12.15
C ALA A 142 10.48 11.89 -13.09
N ASP A 143 9.84 13.01 -12.72
CA ASP A 143 9.84 14.23 -13.51
C ASP A 143 11.28 14.82 -13.65
N MET A 144 12.08 14.76 -12.59
CA MET A 144 13.49 15.18 -12.62
C MET A 144 14.36 14.23 -13.46
N LEU A 145 14.14 12.93 -13.37
CA LEU A 145 14.87 11.93 -14.17
C LEU A 145 14.63 12.15 -15.66
N GLU A 146 13.40 12.44 -16.05
CA GLU A 146 13.06 12.72 -17.44
C GLU A 146 13.67 14.04 -17.91
N ALA A 147 13.53 15.13 -17.13
CA ALA A 147 13.99 16.46 -17.50
C ALA A 147 15.53 16.57 -17.58
N ASP A 148 16.24 16.02 -16.58
CA ASP A 148 17.67 16.24 -16.41
C ASP A 148 18.52 15.14 -17.08
N PHE A 149 17.98 13.92 -17.21
CA PHE A 149 18.75 12.74 -17.61
C PHE A 149 18.16 11.98 -18.82
N GLY A 150 16.96 12.34 -19.29
CA GLY A 150 16.26 11.64 -20.37
C GLY A 150 15.94 10.18 -19.99
N VAL A 151 15.70 9.91 -18.72
CA VAL A 151 15.29 8.62 -18.22
C VAL A 151 13.80 8.68 -17.89
N THR A 152 12.98 7.91 -18.60
CA THR A 152 11.53 7.83 -18.34
C THR A 152 11.22 6.86 -17.20
N ALA A 153 10.09 7.07 -16.52
CA ALA A 153 9.70 6.20 -15.41
C ALA A 153 8.21 5.87 -15.43
N ASP A 154 7.87 4.59 -15.22
CA ASP A 154 6.56 4.18 -14.76
C ASP A 154 6.49 4.31 -13.23
N ILE A 155 5.35 4.78 -12.73
CA ILE A 155 5.14 5.01 -11.31
C ILE A 155 4.10 4.05 -10.78
N TRP A 156 4.46 3.35 -9.71
CA TRP A 156 3.64 2.35 -9.05
C TRP A 156 3.29 2.81 -7.64
N SER A 157 2.00 2.81 -7.30
CA SER A 157 1.54 3.03 -5.93
C SER A 157 1.42 1.70 -5.21
N ALA A 158 2.20 1.53 -4.15
CA ALA A 158 2.09 0.41 -3.23
C ALA A 158 1.19 0.81 -2.06
N THR A 159 -0.09 0.54 -2.15
CA THR A 159 -1.07 0.88 -1.12
C THR A 159 -1.01 -0.05 0.09
N SER A 160 -0.47 -1.27 -0.07
CA SER A 160 -0.29 -2.20 1.05
C SER A 160 0.80 -3.24 0.78
N PHE A 161 1.97 -3.06 1.36
CA PHE A 161 3.00 -4.10 1.37
C PHE A 161 2.56 -5.33 2.18
N ASN A 162 1.69 -5.17 3.19
CA ASN A 162 1.19 -6.27 3.99
C ASN A 162 0.27 -7.19 3.18
N GLU A 163 -0.63 -6.66 2.37
CA GLU A 163 -1.50 -7.47 1.52
C GLU A 163 -0.70 -8.16 0.41
N LEU A 164 0.30 -7.48 -0.16
CA LEU A 164 1.23 -8.12 -1.11
C LEU A 164 2.01 -9.27 -0.48
N ALA A 165 2.49 -9.08 0.75
CA ALA A 165 3.21 -10.13 1.48
C ALA A 165 2.29 -11.30 1.84
N ARG A 166 1.06 -11.02 2.26
CA ARG A 166 0.04 -12.04 2.59
C ARG A 166 -0.31 -12.88 1.36
N ASP A 167 -0.61 -12.24 0.22
CA ASP A 167 -0.87 -12.92 -1.05
C ASP A 167 0.31 -13.80 -1.48
N GLY A 168 1.53 -13.28 -1.38
CA GLY A 168 2.74 -14.02 -1.72
C GLY A 168 2.96 -15.25 -0.83
N GLN A 169 2.74 -15.11 0.47
CA GLN A 169 2.86 -16.20 1.43
C GLN A 169 1.79 -17.26 1.21
N ASP A 170 0.55 -16.85 0.92
CA ASP A 170 -0.56 -17.75 0.63
C ASP A 170 -0.33 -18.52 -0.67
N ALA A 171 0.14 -17.87 -1.72
CA ALA A 171 0.53 -18.52 -2.96
C ALA A 171 1.66 -19.54 -2.74
N ALA A 172 2.71 -19.17 -2.02
CA ALA A 172 3.82 -20.05 -1.70
C ALA A 172 3.39 -21.25 -0.84
N ARG A 173 2.54 -21.01 0.17
CA ARG A 173 1.98 -22.07 1.00
C ARG A 173 1.13 -23.04 0.18
N TRP A 174 0.22 -22.50 -0.65
CA TRP A 174 -0.64 -23.31 -1.49
C TRP A 174 0.16 -24.18 -2.44
N ASN A 175 1.17 -23.64 -3.13
CA ASN A 175 2.03 -24.35 -4.06
C ASN A 175 2.77 -25.51 -3.38
N ARG A 176 3.24 -25.29 -2.16
CA ARG A 176 3.92 -26.33 -1.37
C ARG A 176 2.97 -27.48 -0.96
N LEU A 177 1.72 -27.15 -0.65
CA LEU A 177 0.72 -28.13 -0.22
C LEU A 177 0.04 -28.85 -1.39
N ASN A 178 0.10 -28.31 -2.60
CA ASN A 178 -0.54 -28.83 -3.79
C ASN A 178 0.47 -28.99 -4.95
N PRO A 179 1.50 -29.85 -4.80
CA PRO A 179 2.61 -29.92 -5.76
C PRO A 179 2.23 -30.49 -7.12
N LEU A 180 1.05 -31.08 -7.26
CA LEU A 180 0.54 -31.64 -8.53
C LEU A 180 -0.41 -30.69 -9.26
N GLU A 181 -0.78 -29.58 -8.64
CA GLU A 181 -1.64 -28.58 -9.24
C GLU A 181 -0.82 -27.48 -9.93
N ALA A 182 -1.47 -26.72 -10.83
CA ALA A 182 -0.84 -25.56 -11.45
C ALA A 182 -0.45 -24.54 -10.37
N PRO A 183 0.80 -24.05 -10.36
CA PRO A 183 1.24 -23.15 -9.30
C PRO A 183 0.48 -21.81 -9.34
N ARG A 184 0.10 -21.31 -8.17
CA ARG A 184 -0.41 -19.95 -8.00
C ARG A 184 0.73 -18.96 -8.14
N VAL A 185 0.49 -17.90 -8.88
CA VAL A 185 1.43 -16.80 -9.07
C VAL A 185 1.03 -15.65 -8.14
N PRO A 186 1.93 -15.12 -7.30
CA PRO A 186 1.64 -13.97 -6.45
C PRO A 186 1.19 -12.76 -7.26
N TYR A 187 0.29 -11.96 -6.70
CA TYR A 187 -0.24 -10.78 -7.37
C TYR A 187 0.86 -9.79 -7.80
N VAL A 188 1.83 -9.55 -6.93
CA VAL A 188 2.94 -8.66 -7.26
C VAL A 188 3.68 -9.10 -8.52
N THR A 189 3.88 -10.40 -8.69
CA THR A 189 4.49 -10.97 -9.91
C THR A 189 3.60 -10.77 -11.13
N GLN A 190 2.28 -10.94 -10.98
CA GLN A 190 1.32 -10.72 -12.07
C GLN A 190 1.29 -9.23 -12.47
N ALA A 191 1.17 -8.33 -11.51
CA ALA A 191 1.10 -6.90 -11.73
C ALA A 191 2.35 -6.36 -12.46
N LEU A 192 3.53 -6.86 -12.09
CA LEU A 192 4.81 -6.40 -12.64
C LEU A 192 5.25 -7.16 -13.89
N SER A 193 4.54 -8.20 -14.32
CA SER A 193 4.98 -9.11 -15.41
C SER A 193 5.18 -8.43 -16.77
N GLY A 194 4.54 -7.27 -17.01
CA GLY A 194 4.67 -6.51 -18.26
C GLY A 194 5.58 -5.28 -18.15
N ALA A 195 6.11 -5.00 -16.97
CA ALA A 195 6.94 -3.82 -16.74
C ALA A 195 8.32 -3.97 -17.38
N LYS A 196 8.79 -2.90 -18.02
CA LYS A 196 10.10 -2.86 -18.67
C LYS A 196 11.10 -2.10 -17.79
N GLY A 197 12.37 -2.48 -17.83
CA GLY A 197 13.43 -1.83 -17.08
C GLY A 197 13.50 -2.29 -15.60
N PRO A 198 14.47 -1.76 -14.85
CA PRO A 198 14.66 -2.07 -13.43
C PRO A 198 13.59 -1.42 -12.54
N PHE A 199 13.48 -1.98 -11.31
CA PHE A 199 12.69 -1.43 -10.21
C PHE A 199 13.60 -0.84 -9.14
#